data_c5999679422a1ed256cf2855c3057e26
#
_entry.id   c5999679422a1ed256cf2855c3057e26
#
_cell.length_a   1.000
_cell.length_b   1.000
_cell.length_c   1.000
_cell.angle_alpha   90.00
_cell.angle_beta   90.00
_cell.angle_gamma   90.00
#
_symmetry.space_group_name_H-M   'P 1'
#
loop_
_entity.id
_entity.type
_entity.pdbx_description
1 polymer ?
#
loop_
_entity_poly.entity_id
_entity_poly.type
_entity_poly.pdbx_seq_one_letter_code
_entity_poly.pdbx_strand_id
1 'polypeptide(L)'
;MKFDSITIKNFRNFDNITVKLDNKNVFFGMNDVGKTNFLYALRYLFDREIRKRNLIDTDFYKKHTNKPIEITVSIDISDINDPDSEKLRAKVKGALRSGQNTVFIQLKAQYDSKDMSANIELSWGGDVTQLEPIRAKGYTFDIDSVFNVIYIDAYVNLYGLFKKNTAILLKNDEDQDRDTLNEINEGIKTLNNKISSLSGIKNFEKEVTPIYGNFRGDDIEVTIKSELAVNGLYSNVVPYIKVAGSEELYPTSGEGRKKNSTSSPLHIC
;
A
#
# COMPACT_ATOMS: atom_id res chain seq x y z
N MET A 1 4.57 17.87 3.23
CA MET A 1 5.18 16.92 4.20
C MET A 1 6.57 16.54 3.72
N LYS A 2 7.61 16.67 4.55
CA LYS A 2 9.00 16.37 4.19
C LYS A 2 9.64 15.46 5.26
N PHE A 3 10.26 14.38 4.84
CA PHE A 3 11.06 13.54 5.73
C PHE A 3 12.41 14.23 5.98
N ASP A 4 12.77 14.46 7.26
CA ASP A 4 14.04 15.11 7.62
C ASP A 4 15.14 14.12 7.93
N SER A 5 14.83 13.10 8.74
CA SER A 5 15.83 12.12 9.15
C SER A 5 15.20 10.82 9.58
N ILE A 6 16.01 9.76 9.57
CA ILE A 6 15.71 8.48 10.20
C ILE A 6 16.84 8.08 11.12
N THR A 7 16.48 7.66 12.34
CA THR A 7 17.39 7.04 13.30
C THR A 7 17.01 5.57 13.47
N ILE A 8 18.00 4.68 13.34
CA ILE A 8 17.83 3.23 13.46
C ILE A 8 18.77 2.73 14.54
N LYS A 9 18.24 2.04 15.55
CA LYS A 9 19.01 1.44 16.61
C LYS A 9 18.72 -0.05 16.76
N ASN A 10 19.78 -0.81 17.00
CA ASN A 10 19.75 -2.25 17.28
C ASN A 10 19.01 -3.09 16.22
N PHE A 11 19.05 -2.70 14.95
CA PHE A 11 18.35 -3.39 13.87
C PHE A 11 19.33 -3.98 12.85
N ARG A 12 19.32 -5.29 12.70
CA ARG A 12 20.13 -6.08 11.75
C ARG A 12 21.63 -5.71 11.81
N ASN A 13 22.15 -5.01 10.80
CA ASN A 13 23.55 -4.56 10.75
C ASN A 13 23.75 -3.15 11.33
N PHE A 14 22.72 -2.49 11.83
CA PHE A 14 22.81 -1.16 12.41
C PHE A 14 22.77 -1.20 13.92
N ASP A 15 23.87 -0.78 14.55
CA ASP A 15 23.90 -0.57 16.01
C ASP A 15 23.14 0.71 16.39
N ASN A 16 23.62 1.84 15.83
CA ASN A 16 22.96 3.15 16.00
C ASN A 16 23.42 4.05 14.85
N ILE A 17 22.49 4.40 13.96
CA ILE A 17 22.75 5.33 12.87
C ILE A 17 21.66 6.37 12.77
N THR A 18 22.03 7.57 12.31
CA THR A 18 21.09 8.62 11.91
C THR A 18 21.44 9.08 10.51
N VAL A 19 20.46 9.08 9.63
CA VAL A 19 20.60 9.49 8.23
C VAL A 19 19.64 10.65 7.97
N LYS A 20 20.14 11.74 7.41
CA LYS A 20 19.29 12.82 6.90
C LYS A 20 18.61 12.34 5.63
N LEU A 21 17.34 12.68 5.48
CA LEU A 21 16.52 12.35 4.32
C LEU A 21 16.17 13.63 3.56
N ASP A 22 15.95 13.48 2.28
CA ASP A 22 15.43 14.52 1.39
C ASP A 22 14.33 13.89 0.51
N ASN A 23 13.70 14.69 -0.36
CA ASN A 23 12.67 14.23 -1.29
C ASN A 23 13.15 13.10 -2.21
N LYS A 24 14.45 13.09 -2.53
CA LYS A 24 15.10 12.02 -3.30
C LYS A 24 16.39 11.62 -2.60
N ASN A 25 16.52 10.35 -2.28
CA ASN A 25 17.70 9.80 -1.61
C ASN A 25 18.27 8.65 -2.47
N VAL A 26 19.58 8.64 -2.63
CA VAL A 26 20.29 7.59 -3.36
C VAL A 26 21.29 6.92 -2.44
N PHE A 27 21.19 5.60 -2.31
CA PHE A 27 22.06 4.81 -1.45
C PHE A 27 23.02 3.97 -2.31
N PHE A 28 24.32 4.25 -2.17
CA PHE A 28 25.38 3.51 -2.84
C PHE A 28 26.10 2.59 -1.85
N GLY A 29 26.72 1.56 -2.34
CA GLY A 29 27.57 0.67 -1.56
C GLY A 29 27.65 -0.72 -2.15
N MET A 30 28.61 -1.50 -1.65
CA MET A 30 28.77 -2.91 -2.00
C MET A 30 27.55 -3.73 -1.58
N ASN A 31 27.42 -4.95 -2.07
CA ASN A 31 26.40 -5.87 -1.57
C ASN A 31 26.66 -6.13 -0.07
N ASP A 32 25.59 -6.38 0.67
CA ASP A 32 25.57 -6.70 2.11
C ASP A 32 25.98 -5.57 3.08
N VAL A 33 26.23 -4.33 2.61
CA VAL A 33 26.49 -3.19 3.52
C VAL A 33 25.24 -2.66 4.24
N GLY A 34 24.05 -3.19 3.93
CA GLY A 34 22.83 -2.83 4.65
C GLY A 34 21.84 -1.95 3.89
N LYS A 35 22.05 -1.65 2.59
CA LYS A 35 21.11 -0.86 1.79
C LYS A 35 19.67 -1.39 1.88
N THR A 36 19.53 -2.68 1.68
CA THR A 36 18.22 -3.36 1.79
C THR A 36 17.68 -3.32 3.21
N ASN A 37 18.53 -3.47 4.22
CA ASN A 37 18.12 -3.40 5.63
C ASN A 37 17.63 -2.00 6.01
N PHE A 38 18.23 -0.94 5.45
CA PHE A 38 17.76 0.42 5.62
C PHE A 38 16.34 0.62 5.05
N LEU A 39 16.08 0.12 3.85
CA LEU A 39 14.75 0.15 3.25
C LEU A 39 13.74 -0.68 4.07
N TYR A 40 14.16 -1.83 4.61
CA TYR A 40 13.30 -2.62 5.50
C TYR A 40 12.97 -1.88 6.80
N ALA A 41 13.88 -1.09 7.36
CA ALA A 41 13.60 -0.27 8.54
C ALA A 41 12.45 0.72 8.26
N LEU A 42 12.50 1.44 7.11
CA LEU A 42 11.40 2.31 6.68
C LEU A 42 10.09 1.52 6.44
N ARG A 43 10.20 0.33 5.85
CA ARG A 43 9.02 -0.51 5.60
C ARG A 43 8.39 -1.02 6.88
N TYR A 44 9.16 -1.41 7.89
CA TYR A 44 8.58 -1.79 9.19
C TYR A 44 7.81 -0.63 9.83
N LEU A 45 8.25 0.62 9.60
CA LEU A 45 7.56 1.78 10.12
C LEU A 45 6.27 2.11 9.36
N PHE A 46 6.27 2.00 8.02
CA PHE A 46 5.19 2.52 7.17
C PHE A 46 4.45 1.47 6.32
N ASP A 47 4.96 0.24 6.18
CA ASP A 47 4.33 -0.82 5.38
C ASP A 47 3.66 -1.85 6.28
N ARG A 48 2.34 -1.80 6.34
CA ARG A 48 1.51 -2.73 7.12
C ARG A 48 1.79 -4.20 6.81
N GLU A 49 2.05 -4.55 5.55
CA GLU A 49 2.26 -5.94 5.15
C GLU A 49 3.61 -6.48 5.67
N ILE A 50 4.61 -5.62 5.80
CA ILE A 50 5.88 -5.98 6.42
C ILE A 50 5.74 -6.10 7.94
N ARG A 51 4.98 -5.22 8.59
CA ARG A 51 4.76 -5.30 10.05
C ARG A 51 4.05 -6.59 10.49
N LYS A 52 3.30 -7.25 9.62
CA LYS A 52 2.72 -8.58 9.89
C LYS A 52 3.80 -9.67 10.04
N ARG A 53 5.00 -9.43 9.54
CA ARG A 53 6.13 -10.35 9.72
C ARG A 53 6.77 -10.06 11.07
N ASN A 54 6.74 -11.05 11.94
CA ASN A 54 7.37 -10.93 13.25
C ASN A 54 8.87 -10.64 13.10
N LEU A 55 9.37 -9.71 13.89
CA LEU A 55 10.79 -9.52 14.09
C LEU A 55 11.29 -10.63 15.03
N ILE A 56 12.36 -11.31 14.64
CA ILE A 56 12.97 -12.42 15.36
C ILE A 56 14.36 -12.03 15.88
N ASP A 57 15.01 -12.91 16.59
CA ASP A 57 16.33 -12.65 17.21
C ASP A 57 17.40 -12.19 16.22
N THR A 58 17.35 -12.71 14.97
CA THR A 58 18.30 -12.33 13.90
C THR A 58 18.06 -10.93 13.32
N ASP A 59 16.91 -10.31 13.62
CA ASP A 59 16.65 -8.92 13.23
C ASP A 59 17.28 -7.92 14.22
N PHE A 60 17.74 -8.39 15.38
CA PHE A 60 18.46 -7.56 16.34
C PHE A 60 19.97 -7.51 16.01
N TYR A 61 20.56 -6.31 16.11
CA TYR A 61 22.00 -6.13 15.86
C TYR A 61 22.83 -7.08 16.73
N LYS A 62 23.66 -7.93 16.09
CA LYS A 62 24.44 -8.97 16.75
C LYS A 62 23.63 -9.84 17.73
N LYS A 63 22.33 -9.99 17.48
CA LYS A 63 21.38 -10.70 18.35
C LYS A 63 21.25 -10.11 19.77
N HIS A 64 21.47 -8.80 19.92
CA HIS A 64 21.30 -8.12 21.22
C HIS A 64 19.81 -7.96 21.57
N THR A 65 19.13 -9.04 21.88
CA THR A 65 17.69 -9.09 22.19
C THR A 65 17.33 -8.46 23.54
N ASN A 66 18.31 -8.15 24.38
CA ASN A 66 18.13 -7.45 25.65
C ASN A 66 17.86 -5.95 25.52
N LYS A 67 18.06 -5.40 24.32
CA LYS A 67 17.73 -4.01 23.97
C LYS A 67 16.64 -4.00 22.91
N PRO A 68 15.73 -3.02 22.92
CA PRO A 68 14.74 -2.92 21.86
C PRO A 68 15.37 -2.51 20.53
N ILE A 69 14.72 -2.90 19.43
CA ILE A 69 14.90 -2.22 18.14
C ILE A 69 14.13 -0.90 18.22
N GLU A 70 14.75 0.21 17.83
CA GLU A 70 14.10 1.50 17.71
C GLU A 70 14.34 2.07 16.32
N ILE A 71 13.26 2.41 15.61
CA ILE A 71 13.31 3.07 14.30
C ILE A 71 12.48 4.34 14.43
N THR A 72 13.11 5.49 14.32
CA THR A 72 12.46 6.80 14.50
C THR A 72 12.66 7.64 13.26
N VAL A 73 11.57 8.20 12.72
CA VAL A 73 11.61 9.15 11.61
C VAL A 73 11.12 10.50 12.10
N SER A 74 11.82 11.59 11.71
CA SER A 74 11.34 12.95 11.87
C SER A 74 10.78 13.49 10.55
N ILE A 75 9.64 14.16 10.64
CA ILE A 75 8.87 14.64 9.49
C ILE A 75 8.54 16.12 9.73
N ASP A 76 8.93 16.99 8.81
CA ASP A 76 8.52 18.39 8.79
C ASP A 76 7.12 18.51 8.15
N ILE A 77 6.22 19.15 8.91
CA ILE A 77 4.84 19.45 8.52
C ILE A 77 4.57 20.96 8.55
N SER A 78 5.60 21.79 8.40
CA SER A 78 5.49 23.25 8.44
C SER A 78 4.66 23.84 7.30
N ASP A 79 4.64 23.16 6.14
CA ASP A 79 3.83 23.58 5.00
C ASP A 79 2.33 23.31 5.26
N ILE A 80 1.60 24.39 5.50
CA ILE A 80 0.16 24.36 5.77
C ILE A 80 -0.68 24.21 4.50
N ASN A 81 -0.10 24.40 3.31
CA ASN A 81 -0.80 24.25 2.04
C ASN A 81 -0.62 22.83 1.47
N ASP A 82 0.20 22.00 2.09
CA ASP A 82 0.38 20.60 1.70
C ASP A 82 -0.68 19.71 2.34
N PRO A 83 -1.55 19.07 1.54
CA PRO A 83 -2.65 18.23 2.04
C PRO A 83 -2.16 17.08 2.93
N ASP A 84 -0.98 16.52 2.66
CA ASP A 84 -0.43 15.41 3.44
C ASP A 84 0.05 15.89 4.82
N SER A 85 0.62 17.09 4.89
CA SER A 85 0.97 17.75 6.17
C SER A 85 -0.27 18.01 7.02
N GLU A 86 -1.35 18.50 6.40
CA GLU A 86 -2.62 18.74 7.08
C GLU A 86 -3.23 17.43 7.61
N LYS A 87 -3.25 16.40 6.76
CA LYS A 87 -3.76 15.08 7.13
C LYS A 87 -2.99 14.45 8.29
N LEU A 88 -1.65 14.53 8.26
CA LEU A 88 -0.82 14.03 9.35
C LEU A 88 -1.06 14.86 10.63
N ARG A 89 -1.10 16.18 10.54
CA ARG A 89 -1.37 17.09 11.66
C ARG A 89 -2.72 16.76 12.31
N ALA A 90 -3.77 16.54 11.52
CA ALA A 90 -5.10 16.20 12.02
C ALA A 90 -5.10 14.87 12.80
N LYS A 91 -4.33 13.88 12.36
CA LYS A 91 -4.21 12.58 13.03
C LYS A 91 -3.42 12.64 14.33
N VAL A 92 -2.33 13.43 14.35
CA VAL A 92 -1.41 13.54 15.50
C VAL A 92 -1.84 14.65 16.47
N LYS A 93 -2.98 15.32 16.23
CA LYS A 93 -3.42 16.55 16.93
C LYS A 93 -3.34 16.46 18.47
N GLY A 94 -3.60 15.27 19.05
CA GLY A 94 -3.50 15.06 20.51
C GLY A 94 -2.08 15.01 21.05
N ALA A 95 -1.11 14.60 20.22
CA ALA A 95 0.29 14.41 20.58
C ALA A 95 1.22 15.58 20.12
N LEU A 96 0.64 16.63 19.53
CA LEU A 96 1.36 17.84 19.13
C LEU A 96 1.00 19.02 20.03
N ARG A 97 2.01 19.74 20.51
CA ARG A 97 1.83 21.04 21.17
C ARG A 97 1.64 22.14 20.13
N SER A 98 0.98 23.24 20.52
CA SER A 98 0.83 24.41 19.66
C SER A 98 2.19 24.92 19.16
N GLY A 99 2.30 25.16 17.85
CA GLY A 99 3.52 25.66 17.21
C GLY A 99 4.56 24.60 16.84
N GLN A 100 4.36 23.34 17.16
CA GLN A 100 5.24 22.28 16.69
C GLN A 100 4.97 21.94 15.23
N ASN A 101 6.03 21.95 14.42
CA ASN A 101 6.00 21.63 12.99
C ASN A 101 6.78 20.36 12.64
N THR A 102 7.32 19.67 13.63
CA THR A 102 8.01 18.39 13.45
C THR A 102 7.20 17.30 14.13
N VAL A 103 6.97 16.20 13.42
CA VAL A 103 6.37 14.98 13.95
C VAL A 103 7.44 13.90 13.97
N PHE A 104 7.61 13.28 15.12
CA PHE A 104 8.39 12.05 15.26
C PHE A 104 7.45 10.87 15.23
N ILE A 105 7.83 9.84 14.46
CA ILE A 105 7.13 8.56 14.40
C ILE A 105 8.15 7.49 14.74
N GLN A 106 7.86 6.68 15.76
CA GLN A 106 8.77 5.66 16.24
C GLN A 106 8.11 4.28 16.23
N LEU A 107 8.86 3.31 15.73
CA LEU A 107 8.64 1.90 15.98
C LEU A 107 9.61 1.46 17.09
N LYS A 108 9.07 0.82 18.11
CA LYS A 108 9.85 0.14 19.15
C LYS A 108 9.47 -1.34 19.17
N ALA A 109 10.46 -2.22 19.08
CA ALA A 109 10.22 -3.65 19.10
C ALA A 109 11.04 -4.30 20.22
N GLN A 110 10.33 -4.88 21.20
CA GLN A 110 10.94 -5.57 22.34
C GLN A 110 10.81 -7.08 22.14
N TYR A 111 11.94 -7.79 22.20
CA TYR A 111 11.96 -9.25 22.06
C TYR A 111 11.31 -9.93 23.27
N ASP A 112 10.45 -10.88 23.00
CA ASP A 112 9.89 -11.79 23.97
C ASP A 112 10.46 -13.20 23.73
N SER A 113 11.17 -13.73 24.70
CA SER A 113 11.77 -15.05 24.61
C SER A 113 10.75 -16.20 24.66
N LYS A 114 9.54 -15.96 25.15
CA LYS A 114 8.47 -16.96 25.20
C LYS A 114 7.87 -17.15 23.82
N ASP A 115 7.62 -16.03 23.11
CA ASP A 115 7.04 -16.03 21.78
C ASP A 115 8.09 -16.16 20.67
N MET A 116 9.40 -16.12 21.04
CA MET A 116 10.54 -16.10 20.12
C MET A 116 10.44 -15.02 19.04
N SER A 117 9.75 -13.94 19.35
CA SER A 117 9.48 -12.82 18.44
C SER A 117 9.39 -11.52 19.21
N ALA A 118 9.45 -10.39 18.48
CA ALA A 118 9.35 -9.08 19.12
C ALA A 118 7.94 -8.49 19.03
N ASN A 119 7.47 -7.94 20.14
CA ASN A 119 6.26 -7.13 20.19
C ASN A 119 6.57 -5.74 19.63
N ILE A 120 5.81 -5.32 18.60
CA ILE A 120 5.97 -4.05 17.91
C ILE A 120 4.98 -3.04 18.48
N GLU A 121 5.49 -1.90 18.90
CA GLU A 121 4.72 -0.72 19.29
C GLU A 121 5.05 0.44 18.37
N LEU A 122 4.03 1.19 17.95
CA LEU A 122 4.18 2.44 17.22
C LEU A 122 3.74 3.60 18.09
N SER A 123 4.52 4.67 18.04
CA SER A 123 4.22 5.92 18.74
C SER A 123 4.56 7.13 17.89
N TRP A 124 3.94 8.25 18.18
CA TRP A 124 4.16 9.53 17.52
C TRP A 124 4.06 10.71 18.48
N GLY A 125 4.58 11.85 18.05
CA GLY A 125 4.49 13.09 18.84
C GLY A 125 5.38 14.20 18.28
N GLY A 126 5.29 15.36 18.86
CA GLY A 126 6.13 16.52 18.53
C GLY A 126 7.47 16.55 19.28
N ASP A 127 7.67 15.66 20.24
CA ASP A 127 8.90 15.54 21.04
C ASP A 127 9.28 14.07 21.13
N VAL A 128 10.48 13.73 20.67
CA VAL A 128 10.98 12.35 20.64
C VAL A 128 11.09 11.71 22.03
N THR A 129 11.13 12.51 23.09
CA THR A 129 11.19 12.03 24.47
C THR A 129 9.81 11.78 25.09
N GLN A 130 8.74 12.25 24.44
CA GLN A 130 7.36 12.18 24.92
C GLN A 130 6.42 11.77 23.76
N LEU A 131 6.59 10.55 23.29
CA LEU A 131 5.76 10.00 22.23
C LEU A 131 4.52 9.31 22.81
N GLU A 132 3.39 9.48 22.15
CA GLU A 132 2.13 8.81 22.50
C GLU A 132 1.91 7.58 21.62
N PRO A 133 1.39 6.49 22.18
CA PRO A 133 1.09 5.28 21.40
C PRO A 133 0.10 5.57 20.26
N ILE A 134 0.38 5.05 19.08
CA ILE A 134 -0.54 5.11 17.94
C ILE A 134 -1.63 4.06 18.15
N ARG A 135 -2.89 4.47 18.02
CA ARG A 135 -4.02 3.56 18.14
C ARG A 135 -3.97 2.46 17.08
N ALA A 136 -4.19 1.24 17.53
CA ALA A 136 -4.26 0.07 16.67
C ALA A 136 -5.68 -0.52 16.67
N LYS A 137 -6.13 -0.98 15.49
CA LYS A 137 -7.30 -1.84 15.33
C LYS A 137 -6.83 -3.17 14.70
N GLY A 138 -6.54 -4.15 15.55
CA GLY A 138 -5.85 -5.37 15.14
C GLY A 138 -4.45 -5.05 14.63
N TYR A 139 -4.11 -5.45 13.40
CA TYR A 139 -2.82 -5.17 12.76
C TYR A 139 -2.74 -3.82 12.03
N THR A 140 -3.79 -3.00 12.09
CA THR A 140 -3.85 -1.71 11.40
C THR A 140 -3.68 -0.58 12.41
N PHE A 141 -2.73 0.30 12.16
CA PHE A 141 -2.50 1.51 12.94
C PHE A 141 -3.08 2.74 12.22
N ASP A 142 -3.40 3.79 12.97
CA ASP A 142 -3.92 5.05 12.39
C ASP A 142 -2.96 5.66 11.36
N ILE A 143 -1.66 5.42 11.51
CA ILE A 143 -0.60 5.83 10.57
C ILE A 143 -0.78 5.23 9.16
N ASP A 144 -1.37 4.05 9.04
CA ASP A 144 -1.56 3.34 7.76
C ASP A 144 -2.58 4.04 6.84
N SER A 145 -3.33 5.01 7.38
CA SER A 145 -4.22 5.87 6.59
C SER A 145 -3.53 7.10 6.02
N VAL A 146 -2.33 7.42 6.49
CA VAL A 146 -1.55 8.60 6.08
C VAL A 146 -0.44 8.21 5.12
N PHE A 147 0.27 7.13 5.42
CA PHE A 147 1.44 6.70 4.67
C PHE A 147 1.15 5.47 3.83
N ASN A 148 1.67 5.50 2.62
CA ASN A 148 1.64 4.37 1.71
C ASN A 148 3.04 4.11 1.15
N VAL A 149 3.52 2.87 1.24
CA VAL A 149 4.84 2.47 0.76
C VAL A 149 4.70 1.63 -0.49
N ILE A 150 5.26 2.10 -1.59
CA ILE A 150 5.41 1.31 -2.82
C ILE A 150 6.87 0.82 -2.86
N TYR A 151 7.06 -0.46 -2.62
CA TYR A 151 8.38 -1.10 -2.70
C TYR A 151 8.54 -1.78 -4.05
N ILE A 152 9.53 -1.32 -4.80
CA ILE A 152 9.91 -1.89 -6.10
C ILE A 152 11.18 -2.72 -5.91
N ASP A 153 11.08 -4.02 -6.07
CA ASP A 153 12.23 -4.92 -5.99
C ASP A 153 13.10 -4.82 -7.25
N ALA A 154 14.39 -5.21 -7.14
CA ALA A 154 15.30 -5.28 -8.27
C ALA A 154 14.79 -6.21 -9.40
N TYR A 155 14.04 -7.23 -9.05
CA TYR A 155 13.27 -8.06 -9.99
C TYR A 155 11.86 -7.48 -10.15
N VAL A 156 11.71 -6.48 -11.01
CA VAL A 156 10.43 -5.79 -11.19
C VAL A 156 9.41 -6.71 -11.84
N ASN A 157 8.50 -7.26 -11.04
CA ASN A 157 7.25 -7.80 -11.55
C ASN A 157 6.23 -6.65 -11.65
N LEU A 158 6.26 -5.93 -12.78
CA LEU A 158 5.42 -4.76 -13.02
C LEU A 158 3.92 -5.09 -12.90
N TYR A 159 3.51 -6.26 -13.40
CA TYR A 159 2.15 -6.74 -13.28
C TYR A 159 1.73 -6.95 -11.81
N GLY A 160 2.55 -7.65 -11.03
CA GLY A 160 2.28 -7.89 -9.61
C GLY A 160 2.28 -6.61 -8.78
N LEU A 161 3.20 -5.68 -9.09
CA LEU A 161 3.28 -4.37 -8.46
C LEU A 161 2.00 -3.56 -8.74
N PHE A 162 1.57 -3.50 -10.00
CA PHE A 162 0.36 -2.80 -10.42
C PHE A 162 -0.87 -3.41 -9.74
N LYS A 163 -1.05 -4.74 -9.81
CA LYS A 163 -2.17 -5.43 -9.17
C LYS A 163 -2.27 -5.17 -7.66
N LYS A 164 -1.15 -5.18 -6.96
CA LYS A 164 -1.11 -4.92 -5.52
C LYS A 164 -1.50 -3.49 -5.16
N ASN A 165 -1.16 -2.52 -6.02
CA ASN A 165 -1.33 -1.10 -5.74
C ASN A 165 -2.46 -0.45 -6.55
N THR A 166 -3.20 -1.22 -7.37
CA THR A 166 -4.24 -0.69 -8.27
C THR A 166 -5.25 0.21 -7.54
N ALA A 167 -5.74 -0.23 -6.37
CA ALA A 167 -6.71 0.54 -5.60
C ALA A 167 -6.16 1.88 -5.09
N ILE A 168 -4.85 1.97 -4.87
CA ILE A 168 -4.19 3.19 -4.37
C ILE A 168 -3.89 4.12 -5.54
N LEU A 169 -3.36 3.57 -6.64
CA LEU A 169 -3.00 4.34 -7.83
C LEU A 169 -4.23 4.99 -8.49
N LEU A 170 -5.39 4.33 -8.41
CA LEU A 170 -6.62 4.80 -9.05
C LEU A 170 -7.55 5.59 -8.10
N LYS A 171 -7.29 5.60 -6.78
CA LYS A 171 -8.08 6.36 -5.81
C LYS A 171 -7.57 7.78 -5.56
N ASN A 172 -6.33 8.08 -5.90
CA ASN A 172 -5.73 9.38 -5.56
C ASN A 172 -6.28 10.55 -6.37
N ASP A 173 -7.07 10.30 -7.43
CA ASP A 173 -7.61 11.32 -8.32
C ASP A 173 -9.16 11.31 -8.41
N GLU A 174 -9.84 10.75 -7.40
CA GLU A 174 -11.33 10.65 -7.40
C GLU A 174 -12.02 12.01 -7.60
N ASP A 175 -11.43 13.12 -7.14
CA ASP A 175 -12.00 14.45 -7.31
C ASP A 175 -11.74 15.04 -8.71
N GLN A 176 -10.64 14.68 -9.38
CA GLN A 176 -10.31 15.14 -10.73
C GLN A 176 -11.06 14.34 -11.80
N ASP A 177 -11.36 13.07 -11.52
CA ASP A 177 -11.98 12.14 -12.47
C ASP A 177 -13.48 11.94 -12.22
N ARG A 178 -14.13 12.77 -11.42
CA ARG A 178 -15.53 12.60 -11.01
C ARG A 178 -16.49 12.48 -12.19
N ASP A 179 -16.32 13.31 -13.20
CA ASP A 179 -17.18 13.30 -14.39
C ASP A 179 -16.94 12.04 -15.21
N THR A 180 -15.68 11.67 -15.41
CA THR A 180 -15.27 10.42 -16.09
C THR A 180 -15.80 9.19 -15.36
N LEU A 181 -15.75 9.17 -14.03
CA LEU A 181 -16.30 8.08 -13.23
C LEU A 181 -17.85 7.98 -13.33
N ASN A 182 -18.54 9.12 -13.43
CA ASN A 182 -19.96 9.14 -13.67
C ASN A 182 -20.31 8.58 -15.06
N GLU A 183 -19.57 8.95 -16.11
CA GLU A 183 -19.74 8.39 -17.45
C GLU A 183 -19.49 6.87 -17.49
N ILE A 184 -18.46 6.41 -16.80
CA ILE A 184 -18.18 4.98 -16.65
C ILE A 184 -19.33 4.26 -15.96
N ASN A 185 -19.86 4.81 -14.88
CA ASN A 185 -21.01 4.26 -14.16
C ASN A 185 -22.26 4.12 -15.04
N GLU A 186 -22.57 5.15 -15.83
CA GLU A 186 -23.69 5.11 -16.77
C GLU A 186 -23.45 4.09 -17.90
N GLY A 187 -22.23 4.00 -18.39
CA GLY A 187 -21.81 2.97 -19.34
C GLY A 187 -22.01 1.55 -18.81
N ILE A 188 -21.65 1.31 -17.54
CA ILE A 188 -21.83 0.01 -16.87
C ILE A 188 -23.32 -0.31 -16.69
N LYS A 189 -24.15 0.64 -16.27
CA LYS A 189 -25.60 0.43 -16.18
C LYS A 189 -26.20 0.04 -17.53
N THR A 190 -25.77 0.75 -18.59
CA THR A 190 -26.21 0.45 -19.96
C THR A 190 -25.76 -0.96 -20.38
N LEU A 191 -24.52 -1.34 -20.08
CA LEU A 191 -24.01 -2.68 -20.38
C LEU A 191 -24.77 -3.76 -19.60
N ASN A 192 -24.99 -3.58 -18.31
CA ASN A 192 -25.77 -4.49 -17.48
C ASN A 192 -27.18 -4.72 -18.03
N ASN A 193 -27.86 -3.64 -18.47
CA ASN A 193 -29.17 -3.75 -19.09
C ASN A 193 -29.14 -4.52 -20.41
N LYS A 194 -28.15 -4.26 -21.26
CA LYS A 194 -27.96 -4.98 -22.52
C LYS A 194 -27.67 -6.47 -22.30
N ILE A 195 -26.81 -6.82 -21.34
CA ILE A 195 -26.53 -8.22 -20.99
C ILE A 195 -27.81 -8.89 -20.51
N SER A 196 -28.55 -8.28 -19.60
CA SER A 196 -29.81 -8.83 -19.05
C SER A 196 -30.91 -8.96 -20.14
N SER A 197 -30.79 -8.23 -21.24
CA SER A 197 -31.74 -8.30 -22.37
C SER A 197 -31.34 -9.28 -23.48
N LEU A 198 -30.20 -9.97 -23.36
CA LEU A 198 -29.79 -10.97 -24.35
C LEU A 198 -30.85 -12.05 -24.55
N SER A 199 -31.09 -12.45 -25.79
CA SER A 199 -32.12 -13.43 -26.13
C SER A 199 -31.93 -14.78 -25.41
N GLY A 200 -30.68 -15.21 -25.21
CA GLY A 200 -30.38 -16.42 -24.43
C GLY A 200 -30.81 -16.32 -22.97
N ILE A 201 -30.60 -15.15 -22.34
CA ILE A 201 -31.06 -14.90 -20.96
C ILE A 201 -32.58 -14.87 -20.90
N LYS A 202 -33.24 -14.17 -21.83
CA LYS A 202 -34.71 -14.07 -21.88
C LYS A 202 -35.37 -15.44 -22.15
N ASN A 203 -34.78 -16.26 -23.00
CA ASN A 203 -35.25 -17.61 -23.23
C ASN A 203 -35.10 -18.48 -21.97
N PHE A 204 -33.99 -18.38 -21.27
CA PHE A 204 -33.77 -19.12 -20.03
C PHE A 204 -34.77 -18.67 -18.94
N GLU A 205 -35.01 -17.36 -18.76
CA GLU A 205 -36.02 -16.83 -17.85
C GLU A 205 -37.40 -17.41 -18.15
N LYS A 206 -37.78 -17.44 -19.44
CA LYS A 206 -39.06 -17.97 -19.89
C LYS A 206 -39.21 -19.47 -19.64
N GLU A 207 -38.16 -20.24 -19.78
CA GLU A 207 -38.19 -21.71 -19.54
C GLU A 207 -38.20 -22.04 -18.04
N VAL A 208 -37.42 -21.30 -17.23
CA VAL A 208 -37.24 -21.62 -15.81
C VAL A 208 -38.37 -21.09 -14.93
N THR A 209 -38.96 -19.94 -15.28
CA THR A 209 -40.04 -19.33 -14.50
C THR A 209 -41.20 -20.29 -14.20
N PRO A 210 -41.81 -21.00 -15.18
CA PRO A 210 -42.92 -21.94 -14.88
C PRO A 210 -42.47 -23.12 -14.05
N ILE A 211 -41.25 -23.63 -14.26
CA ILE A 211 -40.69 -24.75 -13.48
C ILE A 211 -40.54 -24.36 -12.02
N TYR A 212 -40.00 -23.18 -11.77
CA TYR A 212 -39.75 -22.68 -10.42
C TYR A 212 -41.05 -22.29 -9.70
N GLY A 213 -42.01 -21.66 -10.41
CA GLY A 213 -43.34 -21.34 -9.91
C GLY A 213 -44.12 -22.61 -9.49
N ASN A 214 -44.09 -23.66 -10.31
CA ASN A 214 -44.73 -24.94 -9.97
C ASN A 214 -44.09 -25.62 -8.75
N PHE A 215 -42.77 -25.47 -8.57
CA PHE A 215 -42.06 -26.05 -7.44
C PHE A 215 -42.40 -25.36 -6.11
N ARG A 216 -42.57 -24.02 -6.11
CA ARG A 216 -42.89 -23.22 -4.91
C ARG A 216 -44.37 -23.07 -4.64
N GLY A 217 -45.22 -23.25 -5.64
CA GLY A 217 -46.68 -23.03 -5.52
C GLY A 217 -47.06 -21.55 -5.48
N ASP A 218 -46.15 -20.63 -5.84
CA ASP A 218 -46.40 -19.18 -5.87
C ASP A 218 -46.27 -18.67 -7.32
N ASP A 219 -46.91 -17.51 -7.59
CA ASP A 219 -46.81 -16.81 -8.87
C ASP A 219 -45.53 -15.99 -8.88
N ILE A 220 -44.40 -16.61 -9.26
CA ILE A 220 -43.05 -16.05 -9.21
C ILE A 220 -42.50 -15.92 -10.63
N GLU A 221 -41.91 -14.78 -10.92
CA GLU A 221 -41.13 -14.52 -12.13
C GLU A 221 -39.63 -14.59 -11.82
N VAL A 222 -38.88 -15.42 -12.56
CA VAL A 222 -37.42 -15.51 -12.48
C VAL A 222 -36.82 -14.49 -13.42
N THR A 223 -36.04 -13.55 -12.89
CA THR A 223 -35.33 -12.52 -13.67
C THR A 223 -33.84 -12.61 -13.41
N ILE A 224 -33.03 -12.63 -14.48
CA ILE A 224 -31.57 -12.63 -14.41
C ILE A 224 -31.04 -11.23 -14.71
N LYS A 225 -30.29 -10.68 -13.78
CA LYS A 225 -29.65 -9.37 -13.92
C LYS A 225 -28.14 -9.48 -13.94
N SER A 226 -27.49 -8.72 -14.81
CA SER A 226 -26.05 -8.52 -14.74
C SER A 226 -25.73 -7.48 -13.65
N GLU A 227 -24.74 -7.75 -12.82
CA GLU A 227 -24.31 -6.90 -11.70
C GLU A 227 -22.81 -6.53 -11.82
N LEU A 228 -22.37 -6.14 -13.03
CA LEU A 228 -21.03 -5.58 -13.15
C LEU A 228 -20.95 -4.27 -12.37
N ALA A 229 -19.89 -4.08 -11.61
CA ALA A 229 -19.67 -2.90 -10.79
C ALA A 229 -18.31 -2.26 -11.11
N VAL A 230 -18.19 -0.94 -10.88
CA VAL A 230 -16.94 -0.18 -11.09
C VAL A 230 -15.77 -0.78 -10.33
N ASN A 231 -15.99 -1.23 -9.09
CA ASN A 231 -14.94 -1.85 -8.27
C ASN A 231 -14.33 -3.11 -8.92
N GLY A 232 -15.07 -3.81 -9.78
CA GLY A 232 -14.58 -4.96 -10.55
C GLY A 232 -13.77 -4.57 -11.80
N LEU A 233 -13.94 -3.36 -12.34
CA LEU A 233 -13.23 -2.92 -13.55
C LEU A 233 -11.73 -2.81 -13.32
N TYR A 234 -11.31 -2.27 -12.19
CA TYR A 234 -9.90 -2.11 -11.85
C TYR A 234 -9.15 -3.44 -11.73
N SER A 235 -9.87 -4.54 -11.43
CA SER A 235 -9.27 -5.87 -11.40
C SER A 235 -8.81 -6.36 -12.79
N ASN A 236 -9.39 -5.80 -13.86
CA ASN A 236 -9.10 -6.15 -15.25
C ASN A 236 -8.14 -5.18 -15.95
N VAL A 237 -7.76 -4.08 -15.29
CA VAL A 237 -6.73 -3.17 -15.81
C VAL A 237 -5.36 -3.87 -15.73
N VAL A 238 -4.63 -3.89 -16.85
CA VAL A 238 -3.35 -4.60 -16.99
C VAL A 238 -2.32 -3.64 -17.55
N PRO A 239 -1.11 -3.55 -16.97
CA PRO A 239 -0.06 -2.73 -17.52
C PRO A 239 0.54 -3.37 -18.79
N TYR A 240 0.76 -2.55 -19.82
CA TYR A 240 1.46 -2.90 -21.05
C TYR A 240 2.75 -2.10 -21.16
N ILE A 241 3.73 -2.66 -21.86
CA ILE A 241 4.98 -1.97 -22.21
C ILE A 241 4.91 -1.60 -23.69
N LYS A 242 5.18 -0.34 -24.00
CA LYS A 242 5.38 0.17 -25.36
C LYS A 242 6.87 0.46 -25.54
N VAL A 243 7.47 -0.05 -26.61
CA VAL A 243 8.85 0.28 -26.96
C VAL A 243 8.82 1.65 -27.67
N ALA A 244 9.73 2.55 -27.31
CA ALA A 244 9.80 3.87 -27.94
C ALA A 244 9.97 3.72 -29.47
N GLY A 245 9.11 4.39 -30.24
CA GLY A 245 9.08 4.30 -31.70
C GLY A 245 8.30 3.13 -32.30
N SER A 246 7.67 2.28 -31.49
CA SER A 246 6.77 1.21 -31.93
C SER A 246 5.34 1.48 -31.50
N GLU A 247 4.37 1.09 -32.32
CA GLU A 247 2.94 1.09 -31.93
C GLU A 247 2.53 -0.21 -31.18
N GLU A 248 3.42 -1.20 -31.10
CA GLU A 248 3.11 -2.47 -30.52
C GLU A 248 3.10 -2.41 -28.97
N LEU A 249 2.05 -2.97 -28.39
CA LEU A 249 1.86 -3.10 -26.93
C LEU A 249 2.08 -4.55 -26.50
N TYR A 250 2.90 -4.73 -25.48
CA TYR A 250 3.22 -6.06 -24.94
C TYR A 250 2.72 -6.17 -23.48
N PRO A 251 1.93 -7.20 -23.15
CA PRO A 251 1.48 -7.39 -21.77
C PRO A 251 2.66 -7.72 -20.85
N THR A 252 2.66 -7.14 -19.65
CA THR A 252 3.74 -7.35 -18.66
C THR A 252 3.67 -8.69 -17.94
N SER A 253 2.56 -9.45 -18.11
CA SER A 253 2.33 -10.74 -17.48
C SER A 253 3.04 -11.94 -18.15
N GLY A 254 3.69 -11.74 -19.31
CA GLY A 254 4.37 -12.80 -20.05
C GLY A 254 5.67 -13.27 -19.39
N GLU A 255 5.84 -14.59 -19.20
CA GLU A 255 7.06 -15.17 -18.59
C GLU A 255 8.35 -14.94 -19.40
N GLY A 256 8.25 -14.73 -20.72
CA GLY A 256 9.40 -14.58 -21.60
C GLY A 256 10.26 -13.34 -21.37
N ARG A 257 9.72 -12.27 -20.77
CA ARG A 257 10.48 -11.02 -20.48
C ARG A 257 11.04 -10.91 -19.07
N LYS A 258 10.69 -11.80 -18.16
CA LYS A 258 11.31 -11.88 -16.82
C LYS A 258 12.82 -12.12 -16.87
N LYS A 259 13.34 -12.68 -17.99
CA LYS A 259 14.77 -13.04 -18.16
C LYS A 259 15.62 -11.93 -18.78
N ASN A 260 15.04 -10.92 -19.46
CA ASN A 260 15.82 -9.92 -20.19
C ASN A 260 16.02 -8.59 -19.45
N SER A 261 15.48 -8.44 -18.22
CA SER A 261 15.67 -7.22 -17.41
C SER A 261 16.99 -7.19 -16.61
N THR A 262 17.85 -8.20 -16.79
CA THR A 262 19.11 -8.32 -16.03
C THR A 262 20.31 -7.58 -16.65
N SER A 263 20.15 -6.83 -17.75
CA SER A 263 21.28 -6.23 -18.48
C SER A 263 21.23 -4.72 -18.72
N SER A 264 20.40 -3.95 -18.03
CA SER A 264 20.45 -2.48 -18.10
C SER A 264 20.42 -1.85 -16.72
N PRO A 265 21.35 -0.97 -16.36
CA PRO A 265 21.25 -0.19 -15.14
C PRO A 265 20.05 0.76 -15.26
N LEU A 266 19.06 0.57 -14.43
CA LEU A 266 17.91 1.49 -14.29
C LEU A 266 18.43 2.82 -13.74
N HIS A 267 18.43 3.85 -14.58
CA HIS A 267 18.39 5.23 -14.12
C HIS A 267 16.99 5.46 -13.54
N ILE A 268 16.91 5.60 -12.23
CA ILE A 268 15.70 6.06 -11.55
C ILE A 268 15.84 7.58 -11.47
N CYS A 269 15.01 8.29 -12.24
CA CYS A 269 14.75 9.71 -12.03
C CYS A 269 13.78 9.91 -10.88
#